data_723574def284013cbb0402b76da2ba61
#
_entry.id   723574def284013cbb0402b76da2ba61
#
_cell.length_a   1.000
_cell.length_b   1.000
_cell.length_c   1.000
_cell.angle_alpha   90.00
_cell.angle_beta   90.00
_cell.angle_gamma   90.00
#
_symmetry.space_group_name_H-M   'P 1'
#
loop_
_entity.id
_entity.type
_entity.pdbx_description
1 polymer ?
#
loop_
_entity_poly.entity_id
_entity_poly.type
_entity_poly.pdbx_seq_one_letter_code
_entity_poly.pdbx_strand_id
1 'polypeptide(L)'
;LFGCGGQTRTGDLRVMSPTSYHCSTPHCKTNAYFCAVQFQAAFISVLGKPNAGKSTLINALLGDSLMITNRKAQTTRYRTKGILSTAHYQLIFSDTPGFLEPNNLLQKGMLNEINASFVDADLFYLLADLSDPEPLDFLEKQQIDVPWKKSILVLNKMDLIDQELLVEKIEYLLTQVKPRSFVPISASHKFNLETLLKQSLELAPVHPPYYPEEEVSDRNVRFFIEEIIRNHILTLYQEEIPYGVHVQIERYLTGKKLDKIYVHILSERDSQKKILIGKGGEKIKKLGTKSRVEIEQFIEKRVFLDLSVKILPKWREKESFLKKQGFRFEKK
;
A
#
# COMPACT_ATOMS: atom_id res chain seq x y z
N LEU A 1 49.79 13.62 -19.45
CA LEU A 1 50.14 15.04 -19.59
C LEU A 1 48.89 15.87 -19.82
N PHE A 2 48.62 16.80 -18.86
CA PHE A 2 47.63 17.90 -18.84
C PHE A 2 46.16 17.50 -18.84
N GLY A 3 45.32 17.76 -17.88
CA GLY A 3 45.28 18.79 -16.84
C GLY A 3 44.43 19.99 -17.26
N CYS A 4 43.32 20.18 -16.56
CA CYS A 4 42.49 21.38 -16.32
C CYS A 4 41.01 20.97 -16.28
N GLY A 5 40.26 21.09 -15.25
CA GLY A 5 40.15 22.13 -14.22
C GLY A 5 39.07 23.15 -14.62
N GLY A 6 37.96 23.20 -13.90
CA GLY A 6 37.17 24.41 -13.94
C GLY A 6 35.63 24.26 -13.88
N GLN A 7 35.13 24.35 -12.65
CA GLN A 7 34.03 25.24 -12.23
C GLN A 7 32.56 25.02 -12.68
N THR A 8 31.79 24.75 -11.69
CA THR A 8 30.33 24.97 -11.47
C THR A 8 29.77 26.27 -12.06
N ARG A 9 28.60 26.18 -12.72
CA ARG A 9 27.60 27.23 -12.72
C ARG A 9 26.19 26.61 -12.79
N THR A 10 25.41 26.93 -11.80
CA THR A 10 23.96 26.88 -11.74
C THR A 10 23.31 27.72 -12.86
N GLY A 11 22.24 27.24 -13.45
CA GLY A 11 21.38 28.08 -14.26
C GLY A 11 20.42 27.33 -15.17
N ASP A 12 19.12 27.46 -14.85
CA ASP A 12 17.96 27.43 -15.75
C ASP A 12 17.61 26.17 -16.55
N LEU A 13 16.72 25.39 -15.98
CA LEU A 13 15.84 24.46 -16.70
C LEU A 13 14.81 25.26 -17.53
N ARG A 14 15.09 25.49 -18.80
CA ARG A 14 14.08 25.87 -19.80
C ARG A 14 13.56 24.60 -20.48
N VAL A 15 12.24 24.46 -20.39
CA VAL A 15 11.42 23.52 -21.15
C VAL A 15 11.73 23.66 -22.63
N MET A 16 12.28 22.63 -23.26
CA MET A 16 12.41 22.56 -24.72
C MET A 16 11.26 21.71 -25.28
N SER A 17 10.44 22.34 -26.11
CA SER A 17 9.45 21.71 -26.97
C SER A 17 10.10 20.77 -28.00
N PRO A 18 9.42 19.71 -28.45
CA PRO A 18 9.95 18.77 -29.41
C PRO A 18 10.05 19.43 -30.80
N THR A 19 11.26 19.70 -31.24
CA THR A 19 11.54 20.07 -32.62
C THR A 19 11.46 18.86 -33.53
N SER A 20 10.59 18.96 -34.51
CA SER A 20 10.44 18.06 -35.65
C SER A 20 11.75 17.94 -36.43
N TYR A 21 12.36 16.77 -36.44
CA TYR A 21 13.42 16.44 -37.39
C TYR A 21 12.80 16.04 -38.74
N HIS A 22 12.89 16.95 -39.72
CA HIS A 22 12.72 16.61 -41.13
C HIS A 22 14.01 15.96 -41.63
N CYS A 23 13.96 14.65 -41.89
CA CYS A 23 15.00 13.97 -42.61
C CYS A 23 14.62 13.92 -44.10
N SER A 24 15.31 14.73 -44.91
CA SER A 24 15.18 14.74 -46.36
C SER A 24 16.32 13.92 -46.99
N THR A 25 16.13 12.62 -47.13
CA THR A 25 16.86 11.77 -48.10
C THR A 25 15.96 10.67 -48.63
N PRO A 26 15.80 10.54 -49.97
CA PRO A 26 15.01 9.47 -50.59
C PRO A 26 15.93 8.24 -50.76
N HIS A 27 15.62 7.16 -50.10
CA HIS A 27 15.90 5.76 -50.29
C HIS A 27 16.27 5.06 -48.99
N CYS A 28 15.22 4.70 -48.27
CA CYS A 28 15.27 3.50 -47.45
C CYS A 28 13.85 2.94 -47.30
N LYS A 29 13.43 2.18 -48.32
CA LYS A 29 12.28 1.28 -48.21
C LYS A 29 12.76 0.00 -47.52
N THR A 30 12.94 0.09 -46.21
CA THR A 30 12.95 -1.08 -45.34
C THR A 30 11.80 -0.90 -44.40
N ASN A 31 10.76 -1.73 -44.54
CA ASN A 31 9.68 -1.91 -43.61
C ASN A 31 10.26 -2.36 -42.24
N ALA A 32 10.77 -1.44 -41.48
CA ALA A 32 10.95 -1.61 -40.05
C ALA A 32 9.59 -1.26 -39.42
N TYR A 33 8.70 -2.23 -39.29
CA TYR A 33 7.68 -2.18 -38.26
C TYR A 33 8.43 -2.14 -36.91
N PHE A 34 8.87 -0.95 -36.54
CA PHE A 34 9.10 -0.63 -35.13
C PHE A 34 7.71 -0.75 -34.49
N CYS A 35 7.41 -1.92 -33.95
CA CYS A 35 6.35 -2.07 -32.99
C CYS A 35 6.80 -1.21 -31.80
N ALA A 36 6.47 0.07 -31.80
CA ALA A 36 6.67 0.95 -30.68
C ALA A 36 5.87 0.29 -29.54
N VAL A 37 6.57 -0.33 -28.58
CA VAL A 37 5.93 -0.88 -27.40
C VAL A 37 5.22 0.29 -26.75
N GLN A 38 3.89 0.32 -26.86
CA GLN A 38 3.08 1.40 -26.32
C GLN A 38 3.17 1.29 -24.79
N PHE A 39 3.54 2.38 -24.13
CA PHE A 39 3.61 2.39 -22.68
C PHE A 39 2.22 2.19 -22.08
N GLN A 40 2.13 1.31 -21.10
CA GLN A 40 0.89 1.00 -20.40
C GLN A 40 0.94 1.50 -18.97
N ALA A 41 -0.12 2.16 -18.50
CA ALA A 41 -0.22 2.53 -17.11
C ALA A 41 -1.65 2.31 -16.60
N ALA A 42 -1.77 1.74 -15.39
CA ALA A 42 -3.07 1.41 -14.81
C ALA A 42 -3.08 1.58 -13.29
N PHE A 43 -4.20 2.07 -12.77
CA PHE A 43 -4.54 2.01 -11.36
C PHE A 43 -5.24 0.69 -11.04
N ILE A 44 -4.71 -0.04 -10.08
CA ILE A 44 -5.21 -1.36 -9.66
C ILE A 44 -5.68 -1.27 -8.21
N SER A 45 -6.97 -1.43 -7.97
CA SER A 45 -7.51 -1.49 -6.61
C SER A 45 -7.48 -2.93 -6.09
N VAL A 46 -6.82 -3.14 -4.95
CA VAL A 46 -6.71 -4.46 -4.32
C VAL A 46 -7.76 -4.58 -3.22
N LEU A 47 -8.76 -5.41 -3.46
CA LEU A 47 -9.94 -5.60 -2.62
C LEU A 47 -9.94 -6.98 -1.98
N GLY A 48 -10.53 -7.11 -0.81
CA GLY A 48 -10.67 -8.40 -0.11
C GLY A 48 -10.85 -8.25 1.39
N LYS A 49 -11.14 -9.35 2.06
CA LYS A 49 -11.27 -9.42 3.52
C LYS A 49 -10.01 -8.92 4.25
N PRO A 50 -10.11 -8.56 5.53
CA PRO A 50 -8.94 -8.42 6.39
C PRO A 50 -8.11 -9.72 6.37
N ASN A 51 -6.79 -9.59 6.37
CA ASN A 51 -5.83 -10.71 6.34
C ASN A 51 -5.85 -11.61 5.08
N ALA A 52 -6.57 -11.25 4.03
CA ALA A 52 -6.51 -11.96 2.75
C ALA A 52 -5.12 -11.86 2.07
N GLY A 53 -4.24 -10.96 2.55
CA GLY A 53 -2.87 -10.82 2.05
C GLY A 53 -2.67 -9.67 1.06
N LYS A 54 -3.55 -8.64 1.06
CA LYS A 54 -3.47 -7.49 0.15
C LYS A 54 -2.12 -6.77 0.20
N SER A 55 -1.72 -6.30 1.37
CA SER A 55 -0.44 -5.61 1.58
C SER A 55 0.76 -6.53 1.30
N THR A 56 0.64 -7.83 1.61
CA THR A 56 1.69 -8.83 1.30
C THR A 56 1.85 -9.00 -0.21
N LEU A 57 0.74 -9.06 -0.95
CA LEU A 57 0.76 -9.15 -2.40
C LEU A 57 1.42 -7.92 -3.03
N ILE A 58 1.02 -6.73 -2.58
CA ILE A 58 1.59 -5.48 -3.09
C ILE A 58 3.10 -5.43 -2.83
N ASN A 59 3.56 -5.73 -1.62
CA ASN A 59 5.00 -5.81 -1.31
C ASN A 59 5.72 -6.83 -2.21
N ALA A 60 5.12 -7.99 -2.44
CA ALA A 60 5.70 -9.02 -3.29
C ALA A 60 5.83 -8.58 -4.75
N LEU A 61 4.85 -7.82 -5.27
CA LEU A 61 4.86 -7.25 -6.62
C LEU A 61 5.85 -6.09 -6.76
N LEU A 62 5.97 -5.24 -5.75
CA LEU A 62 6.95 -4.13 -5.73
C LEU A 62 8.39 -4.62 -5.53
N GLY A 63 8.58 -5.82 -5.00
CA GLY A 63 9.90 -6.34 -4.62
C GLY A 63 10.47 -5.75 -3.33
N ASP A 64 9.68 -4.94 -2.62
CA ASP A 64 10.08 -4.21 -1.41
C ASP A 64 9.01 -4.31 -0.30
N SER A 65 9.42 -4.08 0.96
CA SER A 65 8.55 -4.11 2.14
C SER A 65 7.98 -2.72 2.45
N LEU A 66 7.28 -2.12 1.50
CA LEU A 66 6.74 -0.78 1.62
C LEU A 66 5.46 -0.74 2.50
N MET A 67 4.55 -1.69 2.31
CA MET A 67 3.30 -1.76 3.06
C MET A 67 3.50 -2.55 4.35
N ILE A 68 2.92 -2.07 5.46
CA ILE A 68 2.95 -2.87 6.69
C ILE A 68 2.10 -4.12 6.54
N THR A 69 2.64 -5.23 7.00
CA THR A 69 1.96 -6.52 7.03
C THR A 69 1.86 -7.04 8.45
N ASN A 70 0.69 -7.48 8.88
CA ASN A 70 0.48 -8.07 10.19
C ASN A 70 -0.64 -9.10 10.14
N ARG A 71 -0.59 -10.11 11.01
CA ARG A 71 -1.65 -11.12 11.13
C ARG A 71 -2.93 -10.59 11.77
N LYS A 72 -2.86 -9.44 12.45
CA LYS A 72 -4.04 -8.80 13.08
C LYS A 72 -4.88 -8.07 12.05
N ALA A 73 -6.19 -8.08 12.24
CA ALA A 73 -7.12 -7.32 11.41
C ALA A 73 -6.85 -5.80 11.53
N GLN A 74 -7.35 -5.03 10.57
CA GLN A 74 -7.18 -3.57 10.51
C GLN A 74 -5.71 -3.10 10.50
N THR A 75 -4.84 -3.90 9.88
CA THR A 75 -3.44 -3.52 9.67
C THR A 75 -3.37 -2.28 8.78
N THR A 76 -4.06 -2.25 7.65
CA THR A 76 -4.17 -1.09 6.77
C THR A 76 -5.35 -0.22 7.21
N ARG A 77 -5.10 1.05 7.55
CA ARG A 77 -6.14 2.05 7.88
C ARG A 77 -6.36 3.08 6.78
N TYR A 78 -5.31 3.38 6.05
CA TYR A 78 -5.30 4.38 4.99
C TYR A 78 -5.11 3.70 3.64
N ARG A 79 -5.82 4.17 2.63
CA ARG A 79 -5.49 3.81 1.27
C ARG A 79 -4.09 4.33 0.95
N THR A 80 -3.20 3.44 0.55
CA THR A 80 -1.81 3.76 0.21
C THR A 80 -1.51 3.21 -1.16
N LYS A 81 -0.84 3.99 -2.00
CA LYS A 81 -0.44 3.55 -3.34
C LYS A 81 0.97 3.03 -3.33
N GLY A 82 1.18 1.86 -3.95
CA GLY A 82 2.49 1.32 -4.30
C GLY A 82 2.66 1.40 -5.81
N ILE A 83 3.77 1.95 -6.28
CA ILE A 83 4.01 2.24 -7.69
C ILE A 83 5.11 1.34 -8.21
N LEU A 84 4.77 0.51 -9.18
CA LEU A 84 5.71 -0.34 -9.91
C LEU A 84 5.96 0.29 -11.28
N SER A 85 7.14 0.89 -11.46
CA SER A 85 7.58 1.50 -12.71
C SER A 85 8.63 0.64 -13.41
N THR A 86 8.51 0.55 -14.73
CA THR A 86 9.49 -0.09 -15.62
C THR A 86 9.63 0.76 -16.88
N ALA A 87 10.57 0.42 -17.75
CA ALA A 87 10.73 1.08 -19.05
C ALA A 87 9.51 0.96 -19.98
N HIS A 88 8.56 0.04 -19.71
CA HIS A 88 7.45 -0.29 -20.60
C HIS A 88 6.07 -0.11 -19.99
N TYR A 89 5.96 -0.10 -18.66
CA TYR A 89 4.69 0.05 -17.97
C TYR A 89 4.83 0.63 -16.57
N GLN A 90 3.73 1.19 -16.07
CA GLN A 90 3.60 1.62 -14.68
C GLN A 90 2.27 1.09 -14.11
N LEU A 91 2.35 0.28 -13.05
CA LEU A 91 1.18 -0.24 -12.34
C LEU A 91 1.12 0.38 -10.94
N ILE A 92 -0.03 0.99 -10.63
CA ILE A 92 -0.25 1.69 -9.37
C ILE A 92 -1.23 0.87 -8.54
N PHE A 93 -0.72 0.16 -7.52
CA PHE A 93 -1.51 -0.68 -6.64
C PHE A 93 -2.05 0.13 -5.47
N SER A 94 -3.36 0.19 -5.30
CA SER A 94 -3.99 0.77 -4.12
C SER A 94 -4.16 -0.31 -3.04
N ASP A 95 -3.35 -0.24 -1.97
CA ASP A 95 -3.59 -1.01 -0.74
C ASP A 95 -4.77 -0.39 0.00
N THR A 96 -5.85 -1.14 0.11
CA THR A 96 -7.06 -0.68 0.78
C THR A 96 -7.24 -1.36 2.14
N PRO A 97 -7.89 -0.69 3.10
CA PRO A 97 -8.38 -1.38 4.29
C PRO A 97 -9.17 -2.63 3.90
N GLY A 98 -9.14 -3.67 4.73
CA GLY A 98 -10.02 -4.82 4.52
C GLY A 98 -11.48 -4.46 4.79
N PHE A 99 -12.39 -5.06 4.04
CA PHE A 99 -13.83 -4.88 4.27
C PHE A 99 -14.23 -5.35 5.67
N LEU A 100 -14.91 -4.47 6.40
CA LEU A 100 -15.41 -4.73 7.75
C LEU A 100 -16.71 -3.95 8.00
N GLU A 101 -17.52 -4.44 8.92
CA GLU A 101 -18.68 -3.68 9.39
C GLU A 101 -18.22 -2.53 10.31
N PRO A 102 -18.56 -1.28 9.99
CA PRO A 102 -18.06 -0.14 10.75
C PRO A 102 -18.79 0.07 12.07
N ASN A 103 -18.10 -0.08 13.19
CA ASN A 103 -18.62 0.13 14.55
C ASN A 103 -18.25 1.51 15.13
N ASN A 104 -17.45 2.32 14.43
CA ASN A 104 -17.05 3.66 14.85
C ASN A 104 -16.74 4.54 13.64
N LEU A 105 -16.56 5.85 13.88
CA LEU A 105 -16.34 6.80 12.79
C LEU A 105 -15.02 6.57 12.03
N LEU A 106 -13.95 6.13 12.72
CA LEU A 106 -12.70 5.74 12.04
C LEU A 106 -12.95 4.64 11.00
N GLN A 107 -13.68 3.59 11.37
CA GLN A 107 -13.99 2.48 10.45
C GLN A 107 -14.90 2.92 9.30
N LYS A 108 -15.83 3.86 9.54
CA LYS A 108 -16.58 4.51 8.45
C LYS A 108 -15.64 5.26 7.49
N GLY A 109 -14.67 5.98 8.02
CA GLY A 109 -13.62 6.62 7.21
C GLY A 109 -12.82 5.61 6.38
N MET A 110 -12.44 4.46 6.98
CA MET A 110 -11.76 3.38 6.27
C MET A 110 -12.63 2.81 5.13
N LEU A 111 -13.93 2.64 5.33
CA LEU A 111 -14.85 2.19 4.29
C LEU A 111 -14.96 3.21 3.14
N ASN A 112 -14.96 4.51 3.45
CA ASN A 112 -14.95 5.56 2.44
C ASN A 112 -13.66 5.54 1.59
N GLU A 113 -12.50 5.17 2.17
CA GLU A 113 -11.26 4.98 1.41
C GLU A 113 -11.37 3.79 0.44
N ILE A 114 -12.07 2.71 0.83
CA ILE A 114 -12.35 1.59 -0.07
C ILE A 114 -13.26 2.07 -1.22
N ASN A 115 -14.36 2.75 -0.92
CA ASN A 115 -15.29 3.25 -1.94
C ASN A 115 -14.60 4.22 -2.92
N ALA A 116 -13.73 5.09 -2.42
CA ALA A 116 -12.94 5.98 -3.28
C ALA A 116 -12.02 5.20 -4.23
N SER A 117 -11.55 4.02 -3.85
CA SER A 117 -10.69 3.19 -4.70
C SER A 117 -11.41 2.58 -5.90
N PHE A 118 -12.74 2.46 -5.85
CA PHE A 118 -13.55 2.00 -7.00
C PHE A 118 -13.64 3.06 -8.11
N VAL A 119 -13.61 4.34 -7.74
CA VAL A 119 -13.76 5.44 -8.71
C VAL A 119 -12.51 5.61 -9.56
N ASP A 120 -11.34 5.42 -8.95
CA ASP A 120 -10.05 5.72 -9.58
C ASP A 120 -9.44 4.51 -10.32
N ALA A 121 -9.99 3.30 -10.15
CA ALA A 121 -9.34 2.08 -10.64
C ALA A 121 -9.70 1.75 -12.09
N ASP A 122 -8.67 1.42 -12.87
CA ASP A 122 -8.80 0.81 -14.19
C ASP A 122 -9.06 -0.69 -14.09
N LEU A 123 -8.43 -1.33 -13.09
CA LEU A 123 -8.48 -2.77 -12.82
C LEU A 123 -8.71 -3.05 -11.34
N PHE A 124 -9.26 -4.22 -11.06
CA PHE A 124 -9.52 -4.68 -9.70
C PHE A 124 -8.88 -6.06 -9.47
N TYR A 125 -8.11 -6.17 -8.39
CA TYR A 125 -7.74 -7.47 -7.84
C TYR A 125 -8.72 -7.80 -6.72
N LEU A 126 -9.53 -8.81 -6.94
CA LEU A 126 -10.38 -9.37 -5.90
C LEU A 126 -9.63 -10.50 -5.22
N LEU A 127 -9.11 -10.24 -4.03
CA LEU A 127 -8.24 -11.17 -3.32
C LEU A 127 -9.07 -12.10 -2.43
N ALA A 128 -9.05 -13.38 -2.77
CA ALA A 128 -9.68 -14.46 -2.02
C ALA A 128 -8.61 -15.27 -1.27
N ASP A 129 -8.74 -15.37 0.04
CA ASP A 129 -7.91 -16.24 0.88
C ASP A 129 -8.43 -17.68 0.77
N LEU A 130 -7.69 -18.56 0.12
CA LEU A 130 -8.11 -19.94 -0.06
C LEU A 130 -8.19 -20.75 1.24
N SER A 131 -7.56 -20.29 2.32
CA SER A 131 -7.70 -20.90 3.66
C SER A 131 -9.00 -20.52 4.37
N ASP A 132 -9.69 -19.44 3.90
CA ASP A 132 -11.02 -19.03 4.38
C ASP A 132 -12.10 -19.91 3.73
N PRO A 133 -13.08 -20.44 4.50
CA PRO A 133 -14.19 -21.20 3.91
C PRO A 133 -15.09 -20.33 3.01
N GLU A 134 -15.26 -19.04 3.32
CA GLU A 134 -16.10 -18.11 2.58
C GLU A 134 -15.36 -16.81 2.21
N PRO A 135 -14.35 -16.88 1.33
CA PRO A 135 -13.45 -15.75 1.11
C PRO A 135 -14.11 -14.55 0.42
N LEU A 136 -15.27 -14.71 -0.19
CA LEU A 136 -15.97 -13.69 -0.97
C LEU A 136 -17.32 -13.24 -0.35
N ASP A 137 -17.71 -13.74 0.83
CA ASP A 137 -18.97 -13.41 1.49
C ASP A 137 -19.16 -11.91 1.77
N PHE A 138 -18.06 -11.16 1.87
CA PHE A 138 -18.09 -9.70 2.04
C PHE A 138 -18.73 -8.96 0.85
N LEU A 139 -18.71 -9.55 -0.34
CA LEU A 139 -19.33 -8.94 -1.53
C LEU A 139 -20.83 -8.82 -1.37
N GLU A 140 -21.47 -9.89 -0.90
CA GLU A 140 -22.91 -9.91 -0.63
C GLU A 140 -23.24 -9.08 0.62
N LYS A 141 -22.53 -9.32 1.74
CA LYS A 141 -22.75 -8.61 3.01
C LYS A 141 -22.64 -7.09 2.89
N GLN A 142 -21.75 -6.60 2.05
CA GLN A 142 -21.51 -5.16 1.84
C GLN A 142 -22.20 -4.62 0.58
N GLN A 143 -22.95 -5.46 -0.15
CA GLN A 143 -23.65 -5.12 -1.40
C GLN A 143 -22.70 -4.47 -2.42
N ILE A 144 -21.52 -5.06 -2.61
CA ILE A 144 -20.48 -4.52 -3.48
C ILE A 144 -20.75 -4.97 -4.92
N ASP A 145 -20.98 -4.00 -5.80
CA ASP A 145 -21.04 -4.24 -7.24
C ASP A 145 -19.63 -4.19 -7.84
N VAL A 146 -19.08 -5.38 -8.11
CA VAL A 146 -17.73 -5.51 -8.66
C VAL A 146 -17.79 -5.41 -10.18
N PRO A 147 -16.98 -4.56 -10.83
CA PRO A 147 -16.91 -4.50 -12.29
C PRO A 147 -16.16 -5.71 -12.86
N TRP A 148 -16.81 -6.86 -12.95
CA TRP A 148 -16.22 -8.17 -13.29
C TRP A 148 -15.39 -8.17 -14.58
N LYS A 149 -15.77 -7.39 -15.57
CA LYS A 149 -15.01 -7.27 -16.85
C LYS A 149 -13.62 -6.67 -16.69
N LYS A 150 -13.40 -5.94 -15.59
CA LYS A 150 -12.14 -5.30 -15.24
C LYS A 150 -11.50 -5.94 -14.00
N SER A 151 -11.96 -7.12 -13.60
CA SER A 151 -11.52 -7.76 -12.35
C SER A 151 -10.76 -9.05 -12.62
N ILE A 152 -9.67 -9.23 -11.88
CA ILE A 152 -8.92 -10.48 -11.78
C ILE A 152 -9.20 -11.05 -10.38
N LEU A 153 -9.70 -12.29 -10.32
CA LEU A 153 -9.85 -13.01 -9.06
C LEU A 153 -8.49 -13.59 -8.67
N VAL A 154 -7.89 -13.06 -7.62
CA VAL A 154 -6.58 -13.47 -7.12
C VAL A 154 -6.78 -14.44 -5.97
N LEU A 155 -6.49 -15.71 -6.21
CA LEU A 155 -6.66 -16.81 -5.27
C LEU A 155 -5.38 -16.99 -4.47
N ASN A 156 -5.31 -16.34 -3.30
CA ASN A 156 -4.09 -16.28 -2.50
C ASN A 156 -4.01 -17.39 -1.45
N LYS A 157 -2.80 -17.63 -0.96
CA LYS A 157 -2.44 -18.65 0.04
C LYS A 157 -2.66 -20.08 -0.45
N MET A 158 -2.45 -20.33 -1.74
CA MET A 158 -2.52 -21.67 -2.30
C MET A 158 -1.55 -22.65 -1.66
N ASP A 159 -0.49 -22.12 -1.02
CA ASP A 159 0.49 -22.90 -0.25
C ASP A 159 -0.06 -23.52 1.05
N LEU A 160 -1.24 -23.13 1.50
CA LEU A 160 -1.90 -23.63 2.72
C LEU A 160 -2.97 -24.68 2.41
N ILE A 161 -3.14 -25.09 1.16
CA ILE A 161 -4.22 -26.00 0.74
C ILE A 161 -3.64 -27.12 -0.12
N ASP A 162 -4.17 -28.34 0.08
CA ASP A 162 -3.82 -29.49 -0.72
C ASP A 162 -4.32 -29.33 -2.18
N GLN A 163 -3.60 -29.91 -3.11
CA GLN A 163 -3.84 -29.71 -4.54
C GLN A 163 -5.24 -30.18 -4.98
N GLU A 164 -5.76 -31.26 -4.42
CA GLU A 164 -7.11 -31.77 -4.73
C GLU A 164 -8.18 -30.77 -4.27
N LEU A 165 -8.08 -30.27 -3.04
CA LEU A 165 -9.00 -29.28 -2.47
C LEU A 165 -8.89 -27.91 -3.17
N LEU A 166 -7.73 -27.59 -3.72
CA LEU A 166 -7.52 -26.35 -4.49
C LEU A 166 -8.43 -26.30 -5.73
N VAL A 167 -8.51 -27.39 -6.48
CA VAL A 167 -9.34 -27.45 -7.71
C VAL A 167 -10.82 -27.29 -7.34
N GLU A 168 -11.32 -28.03 -6.36
CA GLU A 168 -12.70 -27.93 -5.89
C GLU A 168 -13.08 -26.51 -5.44
N LYS A 169 -12.18 -25.85 -4.68
CA LYS A 169 -12.40 -24.47 -4.22
C LYS A 169 -12.43 -23.48 -5.38
N ILE A 170 -11.54 -23.63 -6.36
CA ILE A 170 -11.53 -22.75 -7.54
C ILE A 170 -12.85 -22.90 -8.28
N GLU A 171 -13.28 -24.13 -8.58
CA GLU A 171 -14.55 -24.40 -9.25
C GLU A 171 -15.74 -23.80 -8.48
N TYR A 172 -15.79 -24.02 -7.16
CA TYR A 172 -16.83 -23.45 -6.30
C TYR A 172 -16.86 -21.91 -6.38
N LEU A 173 -15.71 -21.24 -6.24
CA LEU A 173 -15.66 -19.78 -6.30
C LEU A 173 -16.08 -19.23 -7.67
N LEU A 174 -15.74 -19.92 -8.76
CA LEU A 174 -16.15 -19.52 -10.11
C LEU A 174 -17.65 -19.73 -10.38
N THR A 175 -18.37 -20.52 -9.55
CA THR A 175 -19.83 -20.54 -9.60
C THR A 175 -20.46 -19.30 -8.99
N GLN A 176 -19.78 -18.67 -8.00
CA GLN A 176 -20.30 -17.49 -7.30
C GLN A 176 -20.04 -16.18 -8.05
N VAL A 177 -18.93 -16.10 -8.79
CA VAL A 177 -18.47 -14.87 -9.44
C VAL A 177 -18.01 -15.15 -10.87
N LYS A 178 -18.08 -14.13 -11.72
CA LYS A 178 -17.65 -14.21 -13.14
C LYS A 178 -16.54 -13.21 -13.44
N PRO A 179 -15.34 -13.40 -12.89
CA PRO A 179 -14.22 -12.49 -13.13
C PRO A 179 -13.76 -12.57 -14.60
N ARG A 180 -13.05 -11.55 -15.07
CA ARG A 180 -12.42 -11.57 -16.39
C ARG A 180 -11.41 -12.71 -16.50
N SER A 181 -10.66 -12.93 -15.44
CA SER A 181 -9.72 -14.04 -15.30
C SER A 181 -9.47 -14.36 -13.82
N PHE A 182 -8.80 -15.47 -13.54
CA PHE A 182 -8.38 -15.82 -12.20
C PHE A 182 -6.91 -16.29 -12.18
N VAL A 183 -6.22 -16.07 -11.05
CA VAL A 183 -4.83 -16.47 -10.88
C VAL A 183 -4.62 -17.00 -9.46
N PRO A 184 -4.30 -18.30 -9.30
CA PRO A 184 -3.85 -18.85 -8.02
C PRO A 184 -2.42 -18.39 -7.74
N ILE A 185 -2.19 -17.87 -6.52
CA ILE A 185 -0.89 -17.35 -6.09
C ILE A 185 -0.55 -17.77 -4.66
N SER A 186 0.73 -17.64 -4.32
CA SER A 186 1.18 -17.48 -2.94
C SER A 186 1.97 -16.17 -2.83
N ALA A 187 1.35 -15.13 -2.25
CA ALA A 187 2.00 -13.83 -2.09
C ALA A 187 3.22 -13.93 -1.16
N SER A 188 3.16 -14.74 -0.11
CA SER A 188 4.26 -14.95 0.86
C SER A 188 5.47 -15.64 0.23
N HIS A 189 5.25 -16.56 -0.70
CA HIS A 189 6.31 -17.29 -1.41
C HIS A 189 6.63 -16.70 -2.79
N LYS A 190 6.03 -15.57 -3.15
CA LYS A 190 6.17 -14.91 -4.46
C LYS A 190 5.88 -15.84 -5.65
N PHE A 191 4.98 -16.81 -5.43
CA PHE A 191 4.64 -17.79 -6.46
C PHE A 191 3.56 -17.26 -7.40
N ASN A 192 3.75 -17.46 -8.71
CA ASN A 192 2.83 -17.15 -9.82
C ASN A 192 2.45 -15.66 -9.96
N LEU A 193 3.31 -14.76 -9.46
CA LEU A 193 3.10 -13.31 -9.56
C LEU A 193 3.32 -12.78 -10.99
N GLU A 194 4.20 -13.40 -11.75
CA GLU A 194 4.46 -13.04 -13.15
C GLU A 194 3.22 -13.24 -14.02
N THR A 195 2.46 -14.34 -13.81
CA THR A 195 1.19 -14.58 -14.50
C THR A 195 0.17 -13.50 -14.16
N LEU A 196 0.10 -13.08 -12.88
CA LEU A 196 -0.78 -12.00 -12.46
C LEU A 196 -0.41 -10.67 -13.13
N LEU A 197 0.88 -10.33 -13.16
CA LEU A 197 1.37 -9.12 -13.84
C LEU A 197 1.07 -9.16 -15.34
N LYS A 198 1.31 -10.30 -16.01
CA LYS A 198 1.02 -10.47 -17.44
C LYS A 198 -0.46 -10.25 -17.75
N GLN A 199 -1.36 -10.88 -17.00
CA GLN A 199 -2.81 -10.70 -17.19
C GLN A 199 -3.25 -9.25 -16.90
N SER A 200 -2.58 -8.58 -15.97
CA SER A 200 -2.87 -7.17 -15.68
C SER A 200 -2.46 -6.26 -16.83
N LEU A 201 -1.31 -6.52 -17.45
CA LEU A 201 -0.86 -5.76 -18.61
C LEU A 201 -1.74 -5.99 -19.83
N GLU A 202 -2.30 -7.19 -20.02
CA GLU A 202 -3.28 -7.46 -21.10
C GLU A 202 -4.56 -6.61 -20.96
N LEU A 203 -4.89 -6.17 -19.75
CA LEU A 203 -6.06 -5.35 -19.43
C LEU A 203 -5.74 -3.87 -19.25
N ALA A 204 -4.47 -3.53 -19.01
CA ALA A 204 -4.04 -2.17 -18.74
C ALA A 204 -4.18 -1.27 -19.97
N PRO A 205 -4.71 -0.06 -19.83
CA PRO A 205 -4.81 0.89 -20.94
C PRO A 205 -3.43 1.37 -21.39
N VAL A 206 -3.35 1.76 -22.66
CA VAL A 206 -2.21 2.52 -23.18
C VAL A 206 -2.29 3.93 -22.63
N HIS A 207 -1.35 4.29 -21.78
CA HIS A 207 -1.29 5.60 -21.14
C HIS A 207 0.17 5.94 -20.77
N PRO A 208 0.60 7.20 -20.83
CA PRO A 208 1.90 7.60 -20.30
C PRO A 208 1.97 7.38 -18.78
N PRO A 209 3.17 7.35 -18.17
CA PRO A 209 3.30 7.18 -16.74
C PRO A 209 2.58 8.30 -15.97
N TYR A 210 1.92 7.95 -14.88
CA TYR A 210 1.22 8.89 -13.99
C TYR A 210 2.16 9.53 -12.97
N TYR A 211 3.24 8.81 -12.61
CA TYR A 211 4.21 9.21 -11.60
C TYR A 211 5.63 9.17 -12.18
N PRO A 212 6.56 9.99 -11.69
CA PRO A 212 7.99 9.83 -11.96
C PRO A 212 8.47 8.39 -11.67
N GLU A 213 9.48 7.93 -12.41
CA GLU A 213 9.97 6.54 -12.32
C GLU A 213 10.52 6.21 -10.92
N GLU A 214 11.09 7.20 -10.24
CA GLU A 214 11.69 7.06 -8.91
C GLU A 214 10.66 7.02 -7.78
N GLU A 215 9.41 7.39 -8.05
CA GLU A 215 8.36 7.37 -7.04
C GLU A 215 7.83 5.95 -6.81
N VAL A 216 7.95 5.47 -5.58
CA VAL A 216 7.47 4.15 -5.16
C VAL A 216 6.14 4.20 -4.40
N SER A 217 5.69 5.39 -3.97
CA SER A 217 4.42 5.59 -3.25
C SER A 217 3.97 7.06 -3.28
N ASP A 218 2.65 7.26 -3.10
CA ASP A 218 2.02 8.57 -2.91
C ASP A 218 2.15 9.11 -1.46
N ARG A 219 2.83 8.36 -0.57
CA ARG A 219 3.00 8.73 0.84
C ARG A 219 4.42 9.19 1.12
N ASN A 220 4.54 10.12 2.06
CA ASN A 220 5.84 10.62 2.50
C ASN A 220 6.49 9.72 3.57
N VAL A 221 7.77 9.92 3.83
CA VAL A 221 8.56 9.18 4.82
C VAL A 221 7.94 9.20 6.23
N ARG A 222 7.31 10.33 6.64
CA ARG A 222 6.68 10.44 7.97
C ARG A 222 5.55 9.44 8.13
N PHE A 223 4.72 9.27 7.11
CA PHE A 223 3.64 8.30 7.12
C PHE A 223 4.17 6.88 7.35
N PHE A 224 5.21 6.47 6.65
CA PHE A 224 5.78 5.13 6.82
C PHE A 224 6.41 4.94 8.20
N ILE A 225 7.05 5.95 8.77
CA ILE A 225 7.56 5.89 10.14
C ILE A 225 6.43 5.70 11.16
N GLU A 226 5.31 6.42 11.01
CA GLU A 226 4.13 6.24 11.86
C GLU A 226 3.55 4.84 11.73
N GLU A 227 3.50 4.31 10.51
CA GLU A 227 3.02 2.96 10.23
C GLU A 227 3.96 1.86 10.75
N ILE A 228 5.28 2.02 10.67
CA ILE A 228 6.27 1.12 11.29
C ILE A 228 6.04 1.04 12.81
N ILE A 229 5.91 2.17 13.48
CA ILE A 229 5.64 2.19 14.93
C ILE A 229 4.29 1.53 15.23
N ARG A 230 3.26 1.79 14.43
CA ARG A 230 1.94 1.18 14.57
C ARG A 230 1.98 -0.34 14.37
N ASN A 231 2.78 -0.84 13.42
CA ASN A 231 2.99 -2.27 13.21
C ASN A 231 3.63 -2.95 14.43
N HIS A 232 4.62 -2.31 15.03
CA HIS A 232 5.19 -2.81 16.29
C HIS A 232 4.18 -2.78 17.45
N ILE A 233 3.27 -1.80 17.49
CA ILE A 233 2.18 -1.80 18.45
C ILE A 233 1.24 -2.98 18.19
N LEU A 234 0.85 -3.24 16.95
CA LEU A 234 0.06 -4.41 16.59
C LEU A 234 0.71 -5.73 17.02
N THR A 235 2.03 -5.82 16.92
CA THR A 235 2.79 -7.02 17.25
C THR A 235 3.01 -7.22 18.75
N LEU A 236 3.32 -6.14 19.49
CA LEU A 236 3.74 -6.21 20.89
C LEU A 236 2.60 -6.17 21.89
N TYR A 237 1.44 -5.58 21.52
CA TYR A 237 0.29 -5.44 22.40
C TYR A 237 -0.86 -6.32 21.94
N GLN A 238 -1.75 -6.68 22.86
CA GLN A 238 -2.86 -7.60 22.59
C GLN A 238 -4.22 -6.92 22.81
N GLU A 239 -5.28 -7.68 22.58
CA GLU A 239 -6.66 -7.28 22.77
C GLU A 239 -7.01 -5.98 22.02
N GLU A 240 -7.65 -5.04 22.68
CA GLU A 240 -8.12 -3.78 22.10
C GLU A 240 -7.04 -2.68 21.98
N ILE A 241 -5.90 -2.85 22.65
CA ILE A 241 -4.85 -1.79 22.71
C ILE A 241 -4.37 -1.38 21.31
N PRO A 242 -3.99 -2.31 20.39
CA PRO A 242 -3.51 -1.93 19.07
C PRO A 242 -4.54 -1.16 18.22
N TYR A 243 -5.82 -1.43 18.46
CA TYR A 243 -6.92 -0.80 17.70
C TYR A 243 -7.32 0.55 18.27
N GLY A 244 -7.07 0.77 19.59
CA GLY A 244 -7.40 1.99 20.34
C GLY A 244 -6.35 3.10 20.28
N VAL A 245 -5.24 2.90 19.56
CA VAL A 245 -4.14 3.86 19.48
C VAL A 245 -4.03 4.51 18.10
N HIS A 246 -3.53 5.75 18.09
CA HIS A 246 -3.08 6.44 16.90
C HIS A 246 -1.65 6.93 17.11
N VAL A 247 -0.81 6.79 16.09
CA VAL A 247 0.58 7.24 16.10
C VAL A 247 0.69 8.50 15.28
N GLN A 248 1.35 9.51 15.84
CA GLN A 248 1.52 10.80 15.16
C GLN A 248 2.91 11.36 15.44
N ILE A 249 3.64 11.73 14.39
CA ILE A 249 4.89 12.47 14.52
C ILE A 249 4.59 13.91 14.90
N GLU A 250 5.08 14.33 16.08
CA GLU A 250 5.03 15.71 16.51
C GLU A 250 6.08 16.56 15.78
N ARG A 251 7.34 16.09 15.83
CA ARG A 251 8.46 16.78 15.19
C ARG A 251 9.41 15.80 14.53
N TYR A 252 9.90 16.17 13.35
CA TYR A 252 10.92 15.45 12.64
C TYR A 252 12.02 16.45 12.23
N LEU A 253 13.18 16.32 12.83
CA LEU A 253 14.33 17.18 12.61
C LEU A 253 15.41 16.39 11.89
N THR A 254 15.66 16.73 10.64
CA THR A 254 16.71 16.12 9.82
C THR A 254 18.06 16.69 10.20
N GLY A 255 19.02 15.82 10.47
CA GLY A 255 20.41 16.21 10.76
C GLY A 255 21.37 15.59 9.73
N LYS A 256 22.61 15.98 9.70
CA LYS A 256 23.59 15.40 8.75
C LYS A 256 23.88 13.92 9.02
N LYS A 257 23.99 13.49 10.27
CA LYS A 257 24.34 12.11 10.68
C LYS A 257 23.25 11.39 11.46
N LEU A 258 22.32 12.15 12.06
CA LEU A 258 21.30 11.65 12.97
C LEU A 258 20.01 12.45 12.79
N ASP A 259 18.92 11.78 12.53
CA ASP A 259 17.59 12.38 12.54
C ASP A 259 16.95 12.25 13.92
N LYS A 260 16.18 13.27 14.35
CA LYS A 260 15.47 13.25 15.63
C LYS A 260 13.97 13.24 15.38
N ILE A 261 13.31 12.20 15.86
CA ILE A 261 11.89 11.96 15.64
C ILE A 261 11.19 11.91 17.00
N TYR A 262 10.22 12.80 17.19
CA TYR A 262 9.39 12.89 18.40
C TYR A 262 7.97 12.46 18.03
N VAL A 263 7.45 11.45 18.73
CA VAL A 263 6.22 10.77 18.37
C VAL A 263 5.26 10.73 19.56
N HIS A 264 4.00 11.04 19.30
CA HIS A 264 2.90 10.82 20.23
C HIS A 264 2.12 9.57 19.87
N ILE A 265 1.98 8.68 20.83
CA ILE A 265 1.05 7.56 20.77
C ILE A 265 -0.20 8.00 21.51
N LEU A 266 -1.29 8.25 20.79
CA LEU A 266 -2.55 8.69 21.35
C LEU A 266 -3.37 7.48 21.78
N SER A 267 -3.83 7.43 23.02
CA SER A 267 -4.74 6.42 23.56
C SER A 267 -6.03 7.06 24.05
N GLU A 268 -7.11 6.28 24.15
CA GLU A 268 -8.42 6.83 24.57
C GLU A 268 -8.56 6.94 26.08
N ARG A 269 -7.88 6.09 26.85
CA ARG A 269 -8.04 5.94 28.31
C ARG A 269 -6.70 5.86 29.03
N ASP A 270 -6.70 6.27 30.29
CA ASP A 270 -5.52 6.18 31.15
C ASP A 270 -5.05 4.75 31.38
N SER A 271 -6.00 3.79 31.50
CA SER A 271 -5.66 2.36 31.59
C SER A 271 -4.85 1.87 30.39
N GLN A 272 -5.22 2.27 29.19
CA GLN A 272 -4.50 1.95 27.95
C GLN A 272 -3.09 2.58 27.95
N LYS A 273 -2.98 3.84 28.39
CA LYS A 273 -1.69 4.52 28.56
C LYS A 273 -0.77 3.74 29.49
N LYS A 274 -1.27 3.28 30.64
CA LYS A 274 -0.49 2.47 31.61
C LYS A 274 -0.02 1.16 30.99
N ILE A 275 -0.86 0.48 30.19
CA ILE A 275 -0.50 -0.76 29.49
C ILE A 275 0.56 -0.50 28.43
N LEU A 276 0.46 0.60 27.68
CA LEU A 276 1.43 0.99 26.65
C LEU A 276 2.81 1.29 27.24
N ILE A 277 2.85 1.97 28.38
CA ILE A 277 4.11 2.29 29.06
C ILE A 277 4.71 1.04 29.71
N GLY A 278 3.88 0.25 30.39
CA GLY A 278 4.31 -0.92 31.16
C GLY A 278 4.98 -0.55 32.50
N LYS A 279 5.26 -1.56 33.30
CA LYS A 279 5.91 -1.39 34.62
C LYS A 279 7.31 -0.77 34.42
N GLY A 280 7.58 0.37 35.06
CA GLY A 280 8.87 1.06 34.92
C GLY A 280 9.21 1.52 33.48
N GLY A 281 8.23 1.56 32.56
CA GLY A 281 8.47 1.97 31.17
C GLY A 281 9.04 0.88 30.25
N GLU A 282 9.08 -0.39 30.69
CA GLU A 282 9.71 -1.48 29.96
C GLU A 282 9.09 -1.73 28.57
N LYS A 283 7.74 -1.65 28.48
CA LYS A 283 7.03 -1.94 27.21
C LYS A 283 7.25 -0.84 26.18
N ILE A 284 7.16 0.43 26.56
CA ILE A 284 7.42 1.53 25.64
C ILE A 284 8.89 1.58 25.22
N LYS A 285 9.82 1.23 26.10
CA LYS A 285 11.26 1.10 25.77
C LYS A 285 11.47 0.00 24.72
N LYS A 286 10.84 -1.19 24.89
CA LYS A 286 10.90 -2.28 23.94
C LYS A 286 10.31 -1.89 22.58
N LEU A 287 9.16 -1.18 22.58
CA LEU A 287 8.54 -0.62 21.38
C LEU A 287 9.51 0.35 20.68
N GLY A 288 10.06 1.32 21.41
CA GLY A 288 10.99 2.31 20.86
C GLY A 288 12.25 1.68 20.26
N THR A 289 12.82 0.67 20.93
CA THR A 289 14.01 -0.03 20.42
C THR A 289 13.73 -0.75 19.10
N LYS A 290 12.61 -1.52 19.01
CA LYS A 290 12.26 -2.25 17.79
C LYS A 290 11.91 -1.30 16.65
N SER A 291 11.08 -0.31 16.92
CA SER A 291 10.70 0.70 15.93
C SER A 291 11.89 1.47 15.40
N ARG A 292 12.82 1.87 16.28
CA ARG A 292 14.03 2.58 15.87
C ARG A 292 14.87 1.78 14.88
N VAL A 293 15.11 0.50 15.15
CA VAL A 293 15.92 -0.36 14.25
C VAL A 293 15.31 -0.44 12.87
N GLU A 294 13.99 -0.66 12.77
CA GLU A 294 13.30 -0.74 11.48
C GLU A 294 13.24 0.60 10.77
N ILE A 295 13.04 1.71 11.51
CA ILE A 295 13.08 3.07 10.94
C ILE A 295 14.48 3.39 10.40
N GLU A 296 15.55 3.05 11.14
CA GLU A 296 16.93 3.26 10.70
C GLU A 296 17.25 2.49 9.41
N GLN A 297 16.71 1.28 9.26
CA GLN A 297 16.81 0.49 8.03
C GLN A 297 16.02 1.14 6.88
N PHE A 298 14.80 1.60 7.15
CA PHE A 298 13.91 2.19 6.15
C PHE A 298 14.44 3.51 5.58
N ILE A 299 15.01 4.39 6.43
CA ILE A 299 15.54 5.69 5.97
C ILE A 299 17.06 5.67 5.72
N GLU A 300 17.72 4.51 5.89
CA GLU A 300 19.17 4.30 5.76
C GLU A 300 20.01 5.28 6.59
N LYS A 301 19.51 5.64 7.78
CA LYS A 301 20.11 6.65 8.61
C LYS A 301 19.87 6.41 10.10
N ARG A 302 20.82 6.84 10.94
CA ARG A 302 20.64 6.76 12.41
C ARG A 302 19.52 7.68 12.89
N VAL A 303 18.76 7.19 13.88
CA VAL A 303 17.61 7.90 14.45
C VAL A 303 17.67 7.98 15.96
N PHE A 304 17.44 9.18 16.49
CA PHE A 304 16.99 9.36 17.86
C PHE A 304 15.45 9.34 17.85
N LEU A 305 14.84 8.33 18.44
CA LEU A 305 13.40 8.16 18.53
C LEU A 305 12.92 8.41 19.95
N ASP A 306 12.06 9.40 20.14
CA ASP A 306 11.39 9.71 21.41
C ASP A 306 9.90 9.39 21.30
N LEU A 307 9.41 8.47 22.14
CA LEU A 307 8.02 8.04 22.19
C LEU A 307 7.36 8.53 23.47
N SER A 308 6.27 9.25 23.33
CA SER A 308 5.42 9.65 24.44
C SER A 308 3.98 9.19 24.28
N VAL A 309 3.29 8.86 25.37
CA VAL A 309 1.88 8.45 25.34
C VAL A 309 1.00 9.56 25.86
N LYS A 310 0.06 10.03 25.03
CA LYS A 310 -0.92 11.06 25.37
C LYS A 310 -2.33 10.48 25.36
N ILE A 311 -3.23 11.06 26.15
CA ILE A 311 -4.63 10.66 26.18
C ILE A 311 -5.43 11.60 25.27
N LEU A 312 -6.14 11.04 24.31
CA LEU A 312 -7.14 11.73 23.49
C LEU A 312 -8.45 10.93 23.53
N PRO A 313 -9.36 11.26 24.46
CA PRO A 313 -10.58 10.49 24.66
C PRO A 313 -11.44 10.44 23.40
N LYS A 314 -11.96 9.25 23.09
CA LYS A 314 -12.88 9.00 21.95
C LYS A 314 -12.36 9.54 20.62
N TRP A 315 -11.06 9.49 20.37
CA TRP A 315 -10.48 10.05 19.13
C TRP A 315 -11.04 9.38 17.87
N ARG A 316 -11.44 8.10 17.96
CA ARG A 316 -12.06 7.36 16.85
C ARG A 316 -13.45 7.87 16.45
N GLU A 317 -14.09 8.66 17.31
CA GLU A 317 -15.40 9.30 17.08
C GLU A 317 -15.28 10.81 16.81
N LYS A 318 -14.07 11.39 16.83
CA LYS A 318 -13.85 12.81 16.58
C LYS A 318 -13.63 13.09 15.11
N GLU A 319 -14.69 13.48 14.40
CA GLU A 319 -14.63 13.78 12.98
C GLU A 319 -13.59 14.84 12.62
N SER A 320 -13.48 15.91 13.41
CA SER A 320 -12.49 16.97 13.21
C SER A 320 -11.05 16.49 13.31
N PHE A 321 -10.79 15.51 14.19
CA PHE A 321 -9.49 14.86 14.30
C PHE A 321 -9.22 13.95 13.11
N LEU A 322 -10.18 13.09 12.77
CA LEU A 322 -10.05 12.14 11.66
C LEU A 322 -9.90 12.84 10.32
N LYS A 323 -10.59 13.96 10.08
CA LYS A 323 -10.39 14.81 8.89
C LYS A 323 -8.96 15.34 8.79
N LYS A 324 -8.35 15.76 9.91
CA LYS A 324 -6.95 16.19 9.95
C LYS A 324 -5.97 15.05 9.65
N GLN A 325 -6.37 13.80 9.92
CA GLN A 325 -5.60 12.61 9.57
C GLN A 325 -5.82 12.13 8.11
N GLY A 326 -6.62 12.86 7.33
CA GLY A 326 -6.85 12.60 5.91
C GLY A 326 -8.12 11.79 5.59
N PHE A 327 -8.89 11.34 6.59
CA PHE A 327 -10.16 10.65 6.33
C PHE A 327 -11.22 11.59 5.76
N ARG A 328 -11.94 11.12 4.76
CA ARG A 328 -13.03 11.86 4.12
C ARG A 328 -14.37 11.39 4.65
N PHE A 329 -15.25 12.33 4.96
CA PHE A 329 -16.62 12.06 5.36
C PHE A 329 -17.54 12.92 4.48
N GLU A 330 -18.61 12.33 3.97
CA GLU A 330 -19.60 13.06 3.19
C GLU A 330 -20.25 14.14 4.08
N LYS A 331 -20.46 15.32 3.50
CA LYS A 331 -21.29 16.35 4.16
C LYS A 331 -22.72 15.82 4.17
N LYS A 332 -23.30 15.69 5.37
CA LYS A 332 -24.73 15.44 5.53
C LYS A 332 -25.53 16.59 4.91
#